data_06f540bf6fdcee96bc5030b3c1e7bc1c
#
_entry.id   06f540bf6fdcee96bc5030b3c1e7bc1c
#
_cell.length_a   1.000
_cell.length_b   1.000
_cell.length_c   1.000
_cell.angle_alpha   90.00
_cell.angle_beta   90.00
_cell.angle_gamma   90.00
#
_symmetry.space_group_name_H-M   'P 1'
#
loop_
_entity.id
_entity.type
_entity.pdbx_description
1 polymer ?
#
loop_
_entity_poly.entity_id
_entity_poly.type
_entity_poly.pdbx_seq_one_letter_code
_entity_poly.pdbx_strand_id
1 'polypeptide(L)'
;MKFPGCVKWSLGVLTFVCLAPAVVMGQSGPANTVAADTGWKGDLTGVWQGPYTADLTRGTQAKLTPWGEEQFKRFDGTTDPCLPVGVTRQINAPDPIEIVQTPNRVVILYESWHIFRSIPTDGRDHPKKVSLNWFGNSVGKWDGDTLVIDVTGMNDKTFLDTNGHPHSDQLHLIEKFRRTGPETMSYEVTVDDPKVYVAPWTQSRVLRLQKGLELMEYVCLENEKDREHLRGIKK
;
A
#
# COMPACT_ATOMS: atom_id res chain seq x y z
N MET A 1 -20.13 23.92 53.13
CA MET A 1 -21.16 23.37 52.24
C MET A 1 -21.95 22.32 53.00
N LYS A 2 -23.26 22.55 53.15
CA LYS A 2 -24.14 21.79 54.02
C LYS A 2 -24.56 20.46 53.36
N PHE A 3 -24.43 19.38 54.11
CA PHE A 3 -25.03 18.09 53.75
C PHE A 3 -26.47 18.04 54.30
N PRO A 4 -27.47 17.57 53.57
CA PRO A 4 -28.82 17.40 54.12
C PRO A 4 -29.06 16.00 54.64
N GLY A 5 -29.48 15.91 55.88
CA GLY A 5 -30.61 15.20 56.43
C GLY A 5 -30.58 13.67 56.52
N CYS A 6 -30.14 13.15 57.66
CA CYS A 6 -30.55 11.82 58.12
C CYS A 6 -31.96 11.91 58.76
N VAL A 7 -32.92 11.17 58.24
CA VAL A 7 -34.25 10.96 58.86
C VAL A 7 -34.15 9.78 59.84
N LYS A 8 -34.42 10.05 61.14
CA LYS A 8 -34.53 9.03 62.16
C LYS A 8 -35.94 8.42 62.16
N TRP A 9 -36.02 7.09 62.01
CA TRP A 9 -37.17 6.31 62.32
C TRP A 9 -36.81 5.41 63.48
N SER A 10 -37.68 5.40 64.49
CA SER A 10 -37.56 4.67 65.76
C SER A 10 -38.10 3.25 65.66
N LEU A 11 -37.40 2.34 66.36
CA LEU A 11 -37.65 0.95 66.71
C LEU A 11 -37.63 -0.10 65.60
N GLY A 12 -36.60 -0.90 65.62
CA GLY A 12 -36.52 -2.25 65.04
C GLY A 12 -35.23 -2.51 64.27
N VAL A 13 -34.30 -3.14 64.96
CA VAL A 13 -33.12 -3.82 64.40
C VAL A 13 -32.23 -2.99 63.44
N LEU A 14 -31.14 -2.46 63.97
CA LEU A 14 -30.07 -1.82 63.18
C LEU A 14 -29.31 -2.88 62.37
N THR A 15 -29.59 -2.96 61.13
CA THR A 15 -28.63 -3.49 60.13
C THR A 15 -28.04 -2.30 59.34
N PHE A 16 -26.80 -1.98 59.66
CA PHE A 16 -26.02 -1.03 58.84
C PHE A 16 -25.65 -1.68 57.52
N VAL A 17 -26.32 -1.30 56.45
CA VAL A 17 -25.84 -1.57 55.09
C VAL A 17 -24.99 -0.38 54.66
N CYS A 18 -23.67 -0.50 54.76
CA CYS A 18 -22.73 0.40 54.13
C CYS A 18 -22.73 0.12 52.65
N LEU A 19 -23.38 0.97 51.85
CA LEU A 19 -23.18 1.03 50.43
C LEU A 19 -21.80 1.65 50.18
N ALA A 20 -20.82 0.79 49.90
CA ALA A 20 -19.55 1.24 49.32
C ALA A 20 -19.78 1.68 47.88
N PRO A 21 -19.17 2.80 47.41
CA PRO A 21 -19.23 3.16 46.03
C PRO A 21 -18.51 2.09 45.19
N ALA A 22 -19.23 1.50 44.25
CA ALA A 22 -18.63 0.60 43.25
C ALA A 22 -17.67 1.42 42.42
N VAL A 23 -16.38 1.23 42.65
CA VAL A 23 -15.34 1.66 41.70
C VAL A 23 -15.50 0.80 40.46
N VAL A 24 -16.05 1.38 39.40
CA VAL A 24 -16.04 0.76 38.09
C VAL A 24 -14.58 0.71 37.65
N MET A 25 -13.88 -0.38 37.94
CA MET A 25 -12.62 -0.70 37.29
C MET A 25 -12.97 -0.97 35.83
N GLY A 26 -12.54 -0.05 34.98
CA GLY A 26 -12.55 -0.26 33.54
C GLY A 26 -11.82 -1.57 33.25
N GLN A 27 -12.54 -2.58 32.79
CA GLN A 27 -11.93 -3.76 32.22
C GLN A 27 -11.23 -3.31 30.94
N SER A 28 -9.90 -3.22 30.99
CA SER A 28 -9.10 -3.29 29.79
C SER A 28 -9.49 -4.60 29.10
N GLY A 29 -10.24 -4.50 28.01
CA GLY A 29 -10.52 -5.65 27.15
C GLY A 29 -9.20 -6.35 26.81
N PRO A 30 -9.23 -7.65 26.57
CA PRO A 30 -8.02 -8.36 26.18
C PRO A 30 -7.43 -7.64 24.98
N ALA A 31 -6.18 -7.19 25.13
CA ALA A 31 -5.38 -6.79 23.99
C ALA A 31 -5.54 -7.89 22.94
N ASN A 32 -5.93 -7.52 21.74
CA ASN A 32 -5.98 -8.43 20.61
C ASN A 32 -4.59 -9.05 20.50
N THR A 33 -4.39 -10.15 21.18
CA THR A 33 -3.26 -11.03 20.93
C THR A 33 -3.51 -11.57 19.54
N VAL A 34 -2.86 -10.95 18.57
CA VAL A 34 -2.70 -11.49 17.23
C VAL A 34 -2.28 -12.94 17.43
N ALA A 35 -3.13 -13.85 16.98
CA ALA A 35 -2.96 -15.28 17.16
C ALA A 35 -1.53 -15.68 16.79
N ALA A 36 -0.90 -16.44 17.70
CA ALA A 36 0.39 -17.02 17.48
C ALA A 36 0.37 -17.82 16.17
N ASP A 37 1.28 -17.41 15.30
CA ASP A 37 2.00 -18.17 14.30
C ASP A 37 1.56 -19.63 14.09
N THR A 38 0.78 -19.88 13.07
CA THR A 38 0.80 -21.15 12.35
C THR A 38 0.69 -21.00 10.84
N GLY A 39 0.75 -19.82 10.29
CA GLY A 39 0.47 -19.70 8.88
C GLY A 39 0.81 -18.38 8.24
N TRP A 40 2.03 -17.89 8.42
CA TRP A 40 2.47 -16.73 7.61
C TRP A 40 2.43 -16.99 6.09
N LYS A 41 2.38 -18.25 5.66
CA LYS A 41 2.20 -18.61 4.24
C LYS A 41 0.82 -18.17 3.77
N GLY A 42 0.79 -17.36 2.72
CA GLY A 42 -0.45 -16.81 2.16
C GLY A 42 -1.06 -15.66 2.98
N ASP A 43 -0.52 -15.31 4.15
CA ASP A 43 -0.91 -14.12 4.89
C ASP A 43 0.06 -12.97 4.59
N LEU A 44 -0.40 -11.98 3.83
CA LEU A 44 0.37 -10.82 3.45
C LEU A 44 0.09 -9.61 4.35
N THR A 45 -0.80 -9.74 5.34
CA THR A 45 -1.23 -8.63 6.21
C THR A 45 -0.04 -8.03 6.97
N GLY A 46 -0.01 -6.71 7.07
CA GLY A 46 0.98 -5.96 7.81
C GLY A 46 1.58 -4.79 7.05
N VAL A 47 2.47 -4.07 7.71
CA VAL A 47 3.20 -2.94 7.14
C VAL A 47 4.54 -3.44 6.59
N TRP A 48 4.80 -3.17 5.34
CA TRP A 48 5.95 -3.67 4.61
C TRP A 48 6.75 -2.52 3.99
N GLN A 49 8.06 -2.68 3.94
CA GLN A 49 8.96 -1.71 3.31
C GLN A 49 10.08 -2.44 2.56
N GLY A 50 10.40 -1.93 1.39
CA GLY A 50 11.52 -2.42 0.57
C GLY A 50 12.63 -1.37 0.43
N PRO A 51 13.78 -1.76 -0.13
CA PRO A 51 14.79 -0.78 -0.49
C PRO A 51 14.26 0.13 -1.60
N TYR A 52 14.60 1.40 -1.55
CA TYR A 52 14.36 2.30 -2.68
C TYR A 52 15.07 1.81 -3.95
N THR A 53 14.38 1.82 -5.08
CA THR A 53 14.93 1.41 -6.36
C THR A 53 14.65 2.50 -7.40
N ALA A 54 15.69 3.27 -7.73
CA ALA A 54 15.60 4.36 -8.70
C ALA A 54 15.51 3.87 -10.15
N ASP A 55 16.11 2.72 -10.43
CA ASP A 55 16.24 2.11 -11.77
C ASP A 55 15.71 0.68 -11.71
N LEU A 56 14.50 0.48 -12.18
CA LEU A 56 13.85 -0.84 -12.21
C LEU A 56 14.42 -1.77 -13.28
N THR A 57 15.09 -1.22 -14.27
CA THR A 57 15.67 -2.01 -15.38
C THR A 57 17.01 -2.63 -15.01
N ARG A 58 17.64 -2.14 -13.94
CA ARG A 58 18.96 -2.60 -13.52
C ARG A 58 18.98 -4.10 -13.20
N GLY A 59 19.84 -4.82 -13.89
CA GLY A 59 19.98 -6.27 -13.72
C GLY A 59 18.91 -7.10 -14.42
N THR A 60 18.02 -6.46 -15.18
CA THR A 60 17.00 -7.12 -16.01
C THR A 60 17.45 -7.23 -17.46
N GLN A 61 16.59 -7.81 -18.30
CA GLN A 61 16.77 -7.87 -19.75
C GLN A 61 15.96 -6.78 -20.48
N ALA A 62 15.58 -5.71 -19.78
CA ALA A 62 14.83 -4.62 -20.35
C ALA A 62 15.59 -3.99 -21.51
N LYS A 63 14.96 -3.94 -22.70
CA LYS A 63 15.51 -3.33 -23.90
C LYS A 63 14.42 -2.51 -24.55
N LEU A 64 14.68 -1.23 -24.72
CA LEU A 64 13.72 -0.30 -25.31
C LEU A 64 13.58 -0.53 -26.82
N THR A 65 12.38 -0.31 -27.34
CA THR A 65 12.13 -0.11 -28.78
C THR A 65 12.66 1.27 -29.19
N PRO A 66 12.77 1.57 -30.49
CA PRO A 66 13.13 2.92 -30.96
C PRO A 66 12.16 4.00 -30.41
N TRP A 67 10.87 3.69 -30.30
CA TRP A 67 9.89 4.59 -29.71
C TRP A 67 10.13 4.79 -28.19
N GLY A 68 10.41 3.70 -27.48
CA GLY A 68 10.74 3.75 -26.06
C GLY A 68 12.00 4.57 -25.77
N GLU A 69 13.04 4.42 -26.59
CA GLU A 69 14.26 5.22 -26.48
C GLU A 69 14.00 6.72 -26.69
N GLU A 70 13.13 7.06 -27.64
CA GLU A 70 12.76 8.44 -27.88
C GLU A 70 12.01 9.03 -26.67
N GLN A 71 11.07 8.29 -26.08
CA GLN A 71 10.36 8.74 -24.87
C GLN A 71 11.31 8.88 -23.67
N PHE A 72 12.21 7.92 -23.49
CA PHE A 72 13.19 7.97 -22.41
C PHE A 72 14.10 9.19 -22.49
N LYS A 73 14.57 9.55 -23.70
CA LYS A 73 15.38 10.77 -23.95
C LYS A 73 14.62 12.07 -23.67
N ARG A 74 13.29 12.05 -23.72
CA ARG A 74 12.46 13.23 -23.44
C ARG A 74 12.24 13.47 -21.96
N PHE A 75 12.55 12.50 -21.11
CA PHE A 75 12.44 12.65 -19.67
C PHE A 75 13.47 13.68 -19.20
N ASP A 76 12.98 14.76 -18.59
CA ASP A 76 13.81 15.88 -18.11
C ASP A 76 13.98 15.90 -16.59
N GLY A 77 13.55 14.80 -15.91
CA GLY A 77 13.58 14.69 -14.45
C GLY A 77 12.42 15.41 -13.76
N THR A 78 11.59 16.14 -14.50
CA THR A 78 10.43 16.83 -13.90
C THR A 78 9.23 15.90 -13.81
N THR A 79 8.66 15.81 -12.62
CA THR A 79 7.37 15.17 -12.37
C THR A 79 6.57 16.08 -11.45
N ASP A 80 5.25 16.15 -11.62
CA ASP A 80 4.43 16.85 -10.62
C ASP A 80 4.47 16.03 -9.32
N PRO A 81 5.01 16.59 -8.22
CA PRO A 81 5.25 15.83 -7.00
C PRO A 81 3.96 15.37 -6.31
N CYS A 82 2.82 15.97 -6.67
CA CYS A 82 1.53 15.66 -6.05
C CYS A 82 0.59 14.84 -6.96
N LEU A 83 1.04 14.45 -8.15
CA LEU A 83 0.30 13.50 -8.99
C LEU A 83 0.68 12.05 -8.64
N PRO A 84 -0.25 11.12 -8.80
CA PRO A 84 0.05 9.70 -8.62
C PRO A 84 1.18 9.24 -9.53
N VAL A 85 2.05 8.38 -9.02
CA VAL A 85 3.28 7.97 -9.72
C VAL A 85 3.19 6.62 -10.43
N GLY A 86 2.03 5.97 -10.36
CA GLY A 86 1.81 4.65 -10.96
C GLY A 86 2.25 3.49 -10.06
N VAL A 87 1.90 2.28 -10.47
CA VAL A 87 2.04 1.06 -9.66
C VAL A 87 3.50 0.77 -9.31
N THR A 88 4.35 0.70 -10.31
CA THR A 88 5.74 0.27 -10.14
C THR A 88 6.56 1.27 -9.35
N ARG A 89 6.42 2.56 -9.64
CA ARG A 89 7.14 3.60 -8.91
C ARG A 89 6.67 3.70 -7.47
N GLN A 90 5.36 3.50 -7.22
CA GLN A 90 4.79 3.56 -5.89
C GLN A 90 5.32 2.45 -4.97
N ILE A 91 5.37 1.20 -5.44
CA ILE A 91 5.86 0.07 -4.66
C ILE A 91 7.38 0.11 -4.46
N ASN A 92 8.10 0.84 -5.30
CA ASN A 92 9.54 1.03 -5.24
C ASN A 92 9.97 2.32 -4.52
N ALA A 93 9.02 3.10 -4.02
CA ALA A 93 9.28 4.23 -3.13
C ALA A 93 9.92 3.77 -1.81
N PRO A 94 10.63 4.66 -1.10
CA PRO A 94 11.21 4.33 0.20
C PRO A 94 10.15 4.22 1.31
N ASP A 95 8.93 4.68 1.05
CA ASP A 95 7.88 4.76 2.03
C ASP A 95 7.21 3.40 2.24
N PRO A 96 6.69 3.12 3.46
CA PRO A 96 6.04 1.85 3.76
C PRO A 96 4.69 1.71 3.04
N ILE A 97 4.29 0.47 2.89
CA ILE A 97 2.96 0.08 2.44
C ILE A 97 2.29 -0.79 3.50
N GLU A 98 0.99 -0.69 3.65
CA GLU A 98 0.21 -1.61 4.47
C GLU A 98 -0.65 -2.50 3.58
N ILE A 99 -0.59 -3.80 3.81
CA ILE A 99 -1.44 -4.78 3.15
C ILE A 99 -2.52 -5.24 4.13
N VAL A 100 -3.77 -5.07 3.73
CA VAL A 100 -4.94 -5.59 4.44
C VAL A 100 -5.59 -6.65 3.58
N GLN A 101 -5.64 -7.87 4.12
CA GLN A 101 -6.19 -9.02 3.42
C GLN A 101 -7.55 -9.40 3.97
N THR A 102 -8.49 -9.64 3.08
CA THR A 102 -9.81 -10.19 3.37
C THR A 102 -10.06 -11.43 2.49
N PRO A 103 -11.08 -12.24 2.74
CA PRO A 103 -11.34 -13.44 1.93
C PRO A 103 -11.49 -13.21 0.42
N ASN A 104 -12.01 -12.04 0.03
CA ASN A 104 -12.34 -11.74 -1.37
C ASN A 104 -11.58 -10.54 -1.95
N ARG A 105 -10.63 -9.99 -1.18
CA ARG A 105 -9.98 -8.75 -1.56
C ARG A 105 -8.68 -8.55 -0.81
N VAL A 106 -7.70 -8.04 -1.50
CA VAL A 106 -6.50 -7.45 -0.89
C VAL A 106 -6.52 -5.94 -1.12
N VAL A 107 -6.23 -5.16 -0.09
CA VAL A 107 -6.07 -3.72 -0.17
C VAL A 107 -4.62 -3.40 0.15
N ILE A 108 -3.97 -2.64 -0.73
CA ILE A 108 -2.63 -2.10 -0.51
C ILE A 108 -2.78 -0.60 -0.29
N LEU A 109 -2.45 -0.15 0.91
CA LEU A 109 -2.39 1.25 1.30
C LEU A 109 -0.95 1.72 1.13
N TYR A 110 -0.75 2.87 0.54
CA TYR A 110 0.57 3.49 0.37
C TYR A 110 0.64 4.73 1.23
N GLU A 111 1.67 4.88 2.03
CA GLU A 111 1.87 6.07 2.85
C GLU A 111 2.00 7.31 1.96
N SER A 112 2.90 7.26 0.97
CA SER A 112 3.05 8.35 0.01
C SER A 112 1.78 8.54 -0.83
N TRP A 113 1.38 9.80 -0.98
CA TRP A 113 0.19 10.26 -1.70
C TRP A 113 -1.14 9.78 -1.14
N HIS A 114 -1.20 9.06 0.00
CA HIS A 114 -2.42 8.49 0.59
C HIS A 114 -3.28 7.73 -0.42
N ILE A 115 -2.64 6.98 -1.28
CA ILE A 115 -3.30 6.20 -2.32
C ILE A 115 -3.50 4.77 -1.82
N PHE A 116 -4.56 4.14 -2.29
CA PHE A 116 -4.78 2.73 -2.07
C PHE A 116 -5.13 2.01 -3.37
N ARG A 117 -4.83 0.73 -3.41
CA ARG A 117 -5.28 -0.20 -4.45
C ARG A 117 -6.17 -1.24 -3.82
N SER A 118 -7.35 -1.40 -4.39
CA SER A 118 -8.33 -2.40 -3.96
C SER A 118 -8.41 -3.50 -5.01
N ILE A 119 -7.89 -4.67 -4.70
CA ILE A 119 -7.65 -5.77 -5.61
C ILE A 119 -8.64 -6.89 -5.29
N PRO A 120 -9.68 -7.11 -6.11
CA PRO A 120 -10.58 -8.26 -5.94
C PRO A 120 -9.80 -9.57 -6.11
N THR A 121 -10.08 -10.53 -5.22
CA THR A 121 -9.50 -11.89 -5.28
C THR A 121 -10.60 -12.96 -5.30
N ASP A 122 -11.79 -12.59 -5.76
CA ASP A 122 -12.99 -13.43 -5.81
C ASP A 122 -13.15 -14.19 -7.12
N GLY A 123 -12.11 -14.22 -7.95
CA GLY A 123 -12.09 -14.96 -9.21
C GLY A 123 -12.71 -14.23 -10.41
N ARG A 124 -13.10 -12.94 -10.23
CA ARG A 124 -13.58 -12.15 -11.36
C ARG A 124 -12.48 -11.84 -12.38
N ASP A 125 -12.89 -11.62 -13.61
CA ASP A 125 -12.01 -11.09 -14.66
C ASP A 125 -12.01 -9.56 -14.67
N HIS A 126 -11.11 -8.98 -15.46
CA HIS A 126 -11.14 -7.54 -15.77
C HIS A 126 -12.46 -7.14 -16.42
N PRO A 127 -12.95 -5.90 -16.17
CA PRO A 127 -14.09 -5.36 -16.91
C PRO A 127 -13.82 -5.41 -18.41
N LYS A 128 -14.84 -5.73 -19.22
CA LYS A 128 -14.71 -5.75 -20.69
C LYS A 128 -14.24 -4.41 -21.28
N LYS A 129 -14.50 -3.31 -20.58
CA LYS A 129 -14.05 -1.97 -20.92
C LYS A 129 -13.37 -1.37 -19.70
N VAL A 130 -12.06 -1.20 -19.77
CA VAL A 130 -11.24 -0.56 -18.74
C VAL A 130 -11.03 0.89 -19.12
N SER A 131 -11.35 1.81 -18.22
CA SER A 131 -10.98 3.21 -18.37
C SER A 131 -9.54 3.42 -17.91
N LEU A 132 -8.76 4.13 -18.71
CA LEU A 132 -7.38 4.44 -18.35
C LEU A 132 -7.33 5.32 -17.09
N ASN A 133 -6.53 4.92 -16.14
CA ASN A 133 -6.31 5.68 -14.90
C ASN A 133 -4.87 5.50 -14.40
N TRP A 134 -4.51 6.14 -13.29
CA TRP A 134 -3.15 6.19 -12.78
C TRP A 134 -2.59 4.84 -12.29
N PHE A 135 -3.46 3.96 -11.78
CA PHE A 135 -3.07 2.66 -11.21
C PHE A 135 -3.63 1.47 -11.98
N GLY A 136 -4.29 1.74 -13.10
CA GLY A 136 -4.93 0.70 -13.88
C GLY A 136 -6.08 0.01 -13.14
N ASN A 137 -6.56 -1.06 -13.72
CA ASN A 137 -7.50 -1.99 -13.13
C ASN A 137 -6.74 -3.25 -12.71
N SER A 138 -6.88 -3.64 -11.45
CA SER A 138 -6.18 -4.79 -10.87
C SER A 138 -7.18 -5.89 -10.52
N VAL A 139 -6.86 -7.13 -10.89
CA VAL A 139 -7.53 -8.35 -10.42
C VAL A 139 -6.49 -9.30 -9.84
N GLY A 140 -6.81 -9.96 -8.74
CA GLY A 140 -5.89 -10.86 -8.05
C GLY A 140 -6.38 -12.31 -8.08
N LYS A 141 -5.43 -13.23 -8.13
CA LYS A 141 -5.68 -14.68 -7.98
C LYS A 141 -4.62 -15.27 -7.05
N TRP A 142 -5.01 -16.20 -6.21
CA TRP A 142 -4.08 -16.94 -5.39
C TRP A 142 -3.58 -18.16 -6.14
N ASP A 143 -2.26 -18.30 -6.25
CA ASP A 143 -1.57 -19.50 -6.72
C ASP A 143 -0.77 -20.09 -5.53
N GLY A 144 -1.40 -21.01 -4.85
CA GLY A 144 -0.88 -21.54 -3.58
C GLY A 144 -0.78 -20.42 -2.52
N ASP A 145 0.45 -20.11 -2.09
CA ASP A 145 0.78 -19.06 -1.13
C ASP A 145 1.19 -17.71 -1.78
N THR A 146 1.02 -17.60 -3.09
CA THR A 146 1.41 -16.44 -3.88
C THR A 146 0.17 -15.69 -4.38
N LEU A 147 0.08 -14.41 -4.06
CA LEU A 147 -0.89 -13.52 -4.69
C LEU A 147 -0.33 -13.07 -6.05
N VAL A 148 -1.02 -13.41 -7.12
CA VAL A 148 -0.74 -12.93 -8.47
C VAL A 148 -1.75 -11.86 -8.83
N ILE A 149 -1.27 -10.66 -9.16
CA ILE A 149 -2.10 -9.52 -9.53
C ILE A 149 -1.85 -9.19 -11.00
N ASP A 150 -2.92 -9.17 -11.77
CA ASP A 150 -2.95 -8.74 -13.16
C ASP A 150 -3.41 -7.28 -13.21
N VAL A 151 -2.66 -6.41 -13.91
CA VAL A 151 -2.95 -4.96 -13.98
C VAL A 151 -2.93 -4.49 -15.41
N THR A 152 -4.05 -3.91 -15.85
CA THR A 152 -4.20 -3.33 -17.18
C THR A 152 -4.85 -1.94 -17.10
N GLY A 153 -4.83 -1.18 -18.19
CA GLY A 153 -5.53 0.10 -18.27
C GLY A 153 -4.88 1.23 -17.48
N MET A 154 -3.57 1.22 -17.33
CA MET A 154 -2.83 2.39 -16.86
C MET A 154 -2.77 3.46 -17.94
N ASN A 155 -2.90 4.73 -17.53
CA ASN A 155 -2.63 5.85 -18.46
C ASN A 155 -1.12 6.04 -18.63
N ASP A 156 -0.72 6.74 -19.70
CA ASP A 156 0.68 6.99 -20.07
C ASP A 156 1.31 8.24 -19.42
N LYS A 157 0.74 8.67 -18.27
CA LYS A 157 1.15 9.92 -17.60
C LYS A 157 2.18 9.72 -16.50
N THR A 158 2.66 8.49 -16.31
CA THR A 158 3.65 8.14 -15.29
C THR A 158 4.90 7.52 -15.93
N PHE A 159 5.90 7.27 -15.10
CA PHE A 159 7.08 6.52 -15.43
C PHE A 159 7.19 5.30 -14.56
N LEU A 160 7.83 4.24 -15.05
CA LEU A 160 8.00 3.01 -14.26
C LEU A 160 8.86 3.21 -13.02
N ASP A 161 9.78 4.20 -13.06
CA ASP A 161 10.73 4.50 -12.00
C ASP A 161 11.13 5.98 -11.99
N THR A 162 12.04 6.35 -11.09
CA THR A 162 12.53 7.73 -10.96
C THR A 162 13.61 8.10 -11.97
N ASN A 163 14.17 7.12 -12.68
CA ASN A 163 15.08 7.37 -13.81
C ASN A 163 14.32 7.73 -15.09
N GLY A 164 12.98 7.65 -15.08
CA GLY A 164 12.15 8.06 -16.22
C GLY A 164 11.95 6.99 -17.26
N HIS A 165 12.09 5.72 -16.90
CA HIS A 165 11.74 4.64 -17.84
C HIS A 165 10.28 4.72 -18.23
N PRO A 166 9.98 4.88 -19.53
CA PRO A 166 8.63 5.13 -19.99
C PRO A 166 7.79 3.87 -20.01
N HIS A 167 6.48 4.09 -20.05
CA HIS A 167 5.50 3.10 -20.47
C HIS A 167 4.44 3.76 -21.34
N SER A 168 3.61 2.97 -21.97
CA SER A 168 2.46 3.42 -22.74
C SER A 168 1.14 3.01 -22.10
N ASP A 169 0.04 3.35 -22.75
CA ASP A 169 -1.30 2.88 -22.41
C ASP A 169 -1.54 1.39 -22.72
N GLN A 170 -0.56 0.73 -23.35
CA GLN A 170 -0.57 -0.72 -23.56
C GLN A 170 0.11 -1.49 -22.43
N LEU A 171 0.60 -0.78 -21.39
CA LEU A 171 1.26 -1.42 -20.26
C LEU A 171 0.37 -2.47 -19.60
N HIS A 172 0.92 -3.66 -19.47
CA HIS A 172 0.39 -4.78 -18.72
C HIS A 172 1.41 -5.18 -17.65
N LEU A 173 0.97 -5.28 -16.40
CA LEU A 173 1.81 -5.72 -15.32
C LEU A 173 1.27 -7.01 -14.72
N ILE A 174 2.17 -7.94 -14.42
CA ILE A 174 1.90 -9.08 -13.56
C ILE A 174 2.75 -8.92 -12.30
N GLU A 175 2.09 -8.72 -11.17
CA GLU A 175 2.76 -8.61 -9.88
C GLU A 175 2.58 -9.91 -9.10
N LYS A 176 3.60 -10.34 -8.36
CA LYS A 176 3.53 -11.49 -7.46
C LYS A 176 4.02 -11.09 -6.07
N PHE A 177 3.20 -11.36 -5.09
CA PHE A 177 3.53 -11.19 -3.68
C PHE A 177 3.53 -12.55 -3.01
N ARG A 178 4.67 -12.92 -2.42
CA ARG A 178 4.80 -14.17 -1.70
C ARG A 178 5.56 -13.96 -0.41
N ARG A 179 4.93 -14.28 0.72
CA ARG A 179 5.64 -14.27 2.00
C ARG A 179 6.62 -15.44 2.06
N THR A 180 7.90 -15.15 2.22
CA THR A 180 9.00 -16.12 2.19
C THR A 180 9.56 -16.44 3.56
N GLY A 181 9.11 -15.72 4.58
CA GLY A 181 9.48 -15.91 5.97
C GLY A 181 8.58 -15.08 6.91
N PRO A 182 8.76 -15.21 8.22
CA PRO A 182 7.95 -14.47 9.21
C PRO A 182 7.98 -12.95 8.98
N GLU A 183 9.11 -12.41 8.51
CA GLU A 183 9.35 -10.98 8.35
C GLU A 183 9.81 -10.61 6.92
N THR A 184 9.69 -11.54 5.97
CA THR A 184 10.14 -11.33 4.60
C THR A 184 9.09 -11.71 3.58
N MET A 185 8.97 -10.90 2.54
CA MET A 185 8.09 -11.13 1.41
C MET A 185 8.85 -10.85 0.12
N SER A 186 8.80 -11.77 -0.83
CA SER A 186 9.24 -11.48 -2.20
C SER A 186 8.16 -10.72 -2.94
N TYR A 187 8.57 -9.73 -3.67
CA TYR A 187 7.77 -9.03 -4.67
C TYR A 187 8.44 -9.20 -6.03
N GLU A 188 7.67 -9.56 -7.02
CA GLU A 188 8.11 -9.66 -8.40
C GLU A 188 7.12 -8.91 -9.28
N VAL A 189 7.62 -8.15 -10.25
CA VAL A 189 6.80 -7.50 -11.27
C VAL A 189 7.35 -7.81 -12.65
N THR A 190 6.47 -8.33 -13.50
CA THR A 190 6.74 -8.45 -14.94
C THR A 190 6.09 -7.28 -15.65
N VAL A 191 6.87 -6.58 -16.45
CA VAL A 191 6.48 -5.45 -17.28
C VAL A 191 6.37 -5.95 -18.71
N ASP A 192 5.19 -5.85 -19.29
CA ASP A 192 4.90 -6.14 -20.69
C ASP A 192 4.28 -4.91 -21.34
N ASP A 193 5.04 -4.24 -22.17
CA ASP A 193 4.60 -3.09 -22.96
C ASP A 193 5.27 -3.15 -24.34
N PRO A 194 4.63 -3.79 -25.31
CA PRO A 194 5.24 -4.05 -26.62
C PRO A 194 5.52 -2.79 -27.44
N LYS A 195 4.90 -1.66 -27.08
CA LYS A 195 5.20 -0.37 -27.70
C LYS A 195 6.53 0.19 -27.19
N VAL A 196 6.88 -0.09 -25.94
CA VAL A 196 8.04 0.48 -25.26
C VAL A 196 9.20 -0.48 -25.17
N TYR A 197 8.97 -1.75 -24.94
CA TYR A 197 9.99 -2.78 -24.71
C TYR A 197 9.94 -3.85 -25.78
N VAL A 198 11.13 -4.32 -26.20
CA VAL A 198 11.28 -5.35 -27.23
C VAL A 198 10.68 -6.70 -26.78
N ALA A 199 10.72 -6.98 -25.48
CA ALA A 199 10.15 -8.16 -24.85
C ALA A 199 9.77 -7.85 -23.40
N PRO A 200 8.86 -8.63 -22.79
CA PRO A 200 8.59 -8.54 -21.38
C PRO A 200 9.84 -8.78 -20.55
N TRP A 201 9.94 -8.09 -19.42
CA TRP A 201 11.04 -8.22 -18.48
C TRP A 201 10.52 -8.22 -17.05
N THR A 202 11.31 -8.77 -16.14
CA THR A 202 10.90 -8.97 -14.75
C THR A 202 11.92 -8.39 -13.79
N GLN A 203 11.42 -7.73 -12.75
CA GLN A 203 12.21 -7.23 -11.63
C GLN A 203 11.71 -7.85 -10.34
N SER A 204 12.62 -8.23 -9.44
CA SER A 204 12.30 -8.82 -8.15
C SER A 204 12.97 -8.05 -7.02
N ARG A 205 12.31 -8.04 -5.86
CA ARG A 205 12.84 -7.43 -4.63
C ARG A 205 12.29 -8.13 -3.38
N VAL A 206 12.89 -7.84 -2.25
CA VAL A 206 12.43 -8.32 -0.95
C VAL A 206 11.88 -7.16 -0.14
N LEU A 207 10.67 -7.32 0.36
CA LEU A 207 10.04 -6.43 1.33
C LEU A 207 10.23 -7.01 2.74
N ARG A 208 10.39 -6.14 3.73
CA ARG A 208 10.54 -6.51 5.13
C ARG A 208 9.36 -6.00 5.96
N LEU A 209 8.86 -6.86 6.83
CA LEU A 209 7.79 -6.52 7.76
C LEU A 209 8.31 -5.50 8.79
N GLN A 210 7.58 -4.43 8.95
CA GLN A 210 7.86 -3.35 9.90
C GLN A 210 6.95 -3.52 11.12
N LYS A 211 7.43 -4.24 12.13
CA LYS A 211 6.63 -4.51 13.34
C LYS A 211 6.39 -3.24 14.15
N GLY A 212 5.13 -2.99 14.48
CA GLY A 212 4.74 -1.84 15.30
C GLY A 212 4.82 -0.49 14.56
N LEU A 213 5.10 -0.50 13.26
CA LEU A 213 4.98 0.69 12.44
C LEU A 213 3.53 0.84 11.97
N GLU A 214 3.03 2.07 12.01
CA GLU A 214 1.77 2.48 11.41
C GLU A 214 2.06 3.46 10.28
N LEU A 215 1.21 3.50 9.26
CA LEU A 215 1.35 4.49 8.19
C LEU A 215 1.09 5.88 8.75
N MET A 216 1.94 6.81 8.39
CA MET A 216 1.81 8.22 8.78
C MET A 216 0.89 8.97 7.82
N GLU A 217 0.35 10.09 8.28
CA GLU A 217 -0.30 11.05 7.43
C GLU A 217 0.72 11.68 6.47
N TYR A 218 0.38 11.74 5.20
CA TYR A 218 1.19 12.36 4.15
C TYR A 218 0.37 13.40 3.40
N VAL A 219 0.76 14.67 3.52
CA VAL A 219 0.12 15.77 2.80
C VAL A 219 1.11 16.35 1.81
N CYS A 220 0.97 16.00 0.54
CA CYS A 220 1.89 16.35 -0.53
C CYS A 220 2.17 17.85 -0.64
N LEU A 221 1.18 18.70 -0.37
CA LEU A 221 1.30 20.15 -0.54
C LEU A 221 1.89 20.89 0.67
N GLU A 222 1.88 20.30 1.87
CA GLU A 222 2.29 21.01 3.09
C GLU A 222 3.79 21.28 3.15
N ASN A 223 4.60 20.38 2.63
CA ASN A 223 6.06 20.47 2.65
C ASN A 223 6.68 20.80 1.29
N GLU A 224 5.85 21.01 0.27
CA GLU A 224 6.30 21.26 -1.10
C GLU A 224 6.77 22.73 -1.26
N LYS A 225 8.01 22.99 -0.84
CA LYS A 225 8.66 24.31 -0.99
C LYS A 225 9.30 24.50 -2.37
N ASP A 226 9.53 23.41 -3.10
CA ASP A 226 10.28 23.44 -4.35
C ASP A 226 9.38 23.30 -5.59
N ARG A 227 8.07 23.38 -5.42
CA ARG A 227 7.08 23.20 -6.49
C ARG A 227 7.35 24.09 -7.72
N GLU A 228 7.77 25.33 -7.49
CA GLU A 228 8.11 26.26 -8.56
C GLU A 228 9.39 25.89 -9.29
N HIS A 229 10.36 25.29 -8.60
CA HIS A 229 11.61 24.79 -9.17
C HIS A 229 11.41 23.48 -9.92
N LEU A 230 10.57 22.57 -9.39
CA LEU A 230 10.30 21.26 -9.99
C LEU A 230 9.43 21.36 -11.24
N ARG A 231 8.60 22.39 -11.38
CA ARG A 231 7.77 22.59 -12.57
C ARG A 231 8.53 23.14 -13.77
N GLY A 232 9.86 23.29 -13.67
CA GLY A 232 10.66 23.77 -14.77
C GLY A 232 10.08 25.05 -15.37
N ILE A 233 10.03 26.14 -14.58
CA ILE A 233 9.62 27.44 -15.11
C ILE A 233 10.61 27.80 -16.22
N LYS A 234 10.25 27.47 -17.45
CA LYS A 234 10.88 28.10 -18.62
C LYS A 234 10.48 29.57 -18.56
N LYS A 235 11.43 30.43 -18.12
CA LYS A 235 11.35 31.86 -18.30
C LYS A 235 11.44 32.21 -19.77
#